data_54949763d54286630a0a7f56410a45ec
#
_entry.id   54949763d54286630a0a7f56410a45ec
#
_cell.length_a   1.000
_cell.length_b   1.000
_cell.length_c   1.000
_cell.angle_alpha   90.00
_cell.angle_beta   90.00
_cell.angle_gamma   90.00
#
_symmetry.space_group_name_H-M   'P 1'
#
loop_
_entity.id
_entity.type
_entity.pdbx_description
1 polymer ?
#
loop_
_entity_poly.entity_id
_entity_poly.type
_entity_poly.pdbx_seq_one_letter_code
_entity_poly.pdbx_strand_id
1 'polypeptide(L)'
;MIKHMVIESGGYKGLYVLGALDELNKKNFYDIENIETIYGTSIGSYVGVLLCLKMKWDDLLEYFINRPWHKAQKFPSITNMFTDKGLMDSSIFSISLKNLFLSQDLTMDLTFQELYDYSKIELHMFTVEVQEFKLIDLSYKTHPNMKIIEGIYKSCAIPYVFKPCWADNHYYIDGGVMNDYPVEDCISNGALADDILGFRFKRPECSIINEKCNIFDFSRHLHSKLIEICRKYRKEADISLKNEIIIEGKNSEIDECIRLIENSEIRKEYINHGIKSAKQFLELLS
;
A
#
# COMPACT_ATOMS: atom_id res chain seq x y z
N MET A 1 1.32 23.77 4.09
CA MET A 1 0.04 23.14 3.66
C MET A 1 0.39 21.80 3.04
N ILE A 2 -0.34 20.73 3.39
CA ILE A 2 -0.04 19.40 2.81
C ILE A 2 -0.49 19.35 1.36
N LYS A 3 0.44 18.97 0.48
CA LYS A 3 0.26 18.85 -0.97
C LYS A 3 0.62 17.47 -1.50
N HIS A 4 1.45 16.72 -0.77
CA HIS A 4 1.97 15.45 -1.18
C HIS A 4 1.75 14.42 -0.08
N MET A 5 1.46 13.17 -0.47
CA MET A 5 1.37 12.06 0.47
C MET A 5 2.35 10.97 0.10
N VAL A 6 3.00 10.37 1.10
CA VAL A 6 3.89 9.23 0.91
C VAL A 6 3.44 8.11 1.84
N ILE A 7 3.14 6.94 1.27
CA ILE A 7 2.56 5.82 2.00
C ILE A 7 3.42 4.57 1.83
N GLU A 8 3.96 4.10 2.94
CA GLU A 8 4.85 2.93 3.00
C GLU A 8 4.12 1.63 2.62
N SER A 9 4.88 0.66 2.09
CA SER A 9 4.43 -0.71 1.92
C SER A 9 4.11 -1.37 3.27
N GLY A 10 3.16 -2.29 3.34
CA GLY A 10 2.85 -2.89 4.64
C GLY A 10 1.72 -3.93 4.64
N GLY A 11 1.26 -4.39 3.48
CA GLY A 11 0.18 -5.36 3.37
C GLY A 11 -1.10 -4.89 4.08
N TYR A 12 -1.68 -5.70 4.94
CA TYR A 12 -2.92 -5.37 5.65
C TYR A 12 -2.83 -4.14 6.58
N LYS A 13 -1.63 -3.62 6.84
CA LYS A 13 -1.44 -2.39 7.63
C LYS A 13 -2.05 -1.14 6.97
N GLY A 14 -2.47 -1.25 5.70
CA GLY A 14 -3.28 -0.22 5.06
C GLY A 14 -4.54 0.17 5.85
N LEU A 15 -5.12 -0.75 6.64
CA LEU A 15 -6.26 -0.42 7.52
C LEU A 15 -5.87 0.59 8.62
N TYR A 16 -4.65 0.54 9.14
CA TYR A 16 -4.16 1.56 10.06
C TYR A 16 -4.07 2.92 9.36
N VAL A 17 -3.55 2.94 8.13
CA VAL A 17 -3.42 4.19 7.35
C VAL A 17 -4.79 4.80 7.08
N LEU A 18 -5.81 3.99 6.73
CA LEU A 18 -7.18 4.48 6.53
C LEU A 18 -7.73 5.12 7.82
N GLY A 19 -7.52 4.51 8.97
CA GLY A 19 -7.94 5.08 10.26
C GLY A 19 -7.21 6.39 10.59
N ALA A 20 -5.90 6.46 10.31
CA ALA A 20 -5.12 7.67 10.54
C ALA A 20 -5.55 8.81 9.61
N LEU A 21 -5.78 8.54 8.34
CA LEU A 21 -6.27 9.51 7.35
C LEU A 21 -7.64 10.07 7.73
N ASP A 22 -8.57 9.21 8.17
CA ASP A 22 -9.90 9.64 8.64
C ASP A 22 -9.81 10.61 9.82
N GLU A 23 -9.00 10.30 10.84
CA GLU A 23 -8.82 11.18 12.00
C GLU A 23 -8.20 12.52 11.60
N LEU A 24 -7.16 12.50 10.75
CA LEU A 24 -6.54 13.72 10.25
C LEU A 24 -7.51 14.58 9.43
N ASN A 25 -8.35 13.95 8.61
CA ASN A 25 -9.39 14.63 7.85
C ASN A 25 -10.42 15.29 8.77
N LYS A 26 -10.89 14.58 9.81
CA LYS A 26 -11.82 15.12 10.83
C LYS A 26 -11.22 16.30 11.61
N LYS A 27 -9.91 16.38 11.71
CA LYS A 27 -9.18 17.50 12.34
C LYS A 27 -8.75 18.58 11.35
N ASN A 28 -9.15 18.50 10.10
CA ASN A 28 -8.76 19.42 9.03
C ASN A 28 -7.23 19.59 8.91
N PHE A 29 -6.46 18.50 9.16
CA PHE A 29 -5.00 18.53 9.06
C PHE A 29 -4.54 18.58 7.60
N TYR A 30 -5.30 17.99 6.70
CA TYR A 30 -5.14 18.07 5.27
C TYR A 30 -6.50 18.25 4.58
N ASP A 31 -6.46 18.74 3.34
CA ASP A 31 -7.61 18.80 2.45
C ASP A 31 -7.26 18.00 1.19
N ILE A 32 -8.08 17.01 0.85
CA ILE A 32 -7.86 16.16 -0.31
C ILE A 32 -7.84 16.94 -1.63
N GLU A 33 -8.54 18.09 -1.69
CA GLU A 33 -8.56 18.95 -2.87
C GLU A 33 -7.25 19.71 -3.09
N ASN A 34 -6.41 19.82 -2.05
CA ASN A 34 -5.09 20.43 -2.13
C ASN A 34 -3.97 19.41 -2.40
N ILE A 35 -4.29 18.12 -2.44
CA ILE A 35 -3.29 17.07 -2.70
C ILE A 35 -2.97 17.03 -4.20
N GLU A 36 -1.71 17.30 -4.52
CA GLU A 36 -1.19 17.30 -5.88
C GLU A 36 -0.67 15.93 -6.30
N THR A 37 0.06 15.24 -5.38
CA THR A 37 0.66 13.92 -5.69
C THR A 37 0.53 12.94 -4.52
N ILE A 38 0.45 11.65 -4.86
CA ILE A 38 0.51 10.54 -3.89
C ILE A 38 1.56 9.54 -4.38
N TYR A 39 2.51 9.21 -3.52
CA TYR A 39 3.54 8.20 -3.75
C TYR A 39 3.26 7.01 -2.84
N GLY A 40 2.97 5.86 -3.43
CA GLY A 40 2.66 4.66 -2.66
C GLY A 40 3.36 3.43 -3.19
N THR A 41 3.75 2.53 -2.29
CA THR A 41 4.27 1.22 -2.65
C THR A 41 3.38 0.13 -2.04
N SER A 42 3.07 -0.91 -2.83
CA SER A 42 2.25 -2.03 -2.36
C SER A 42 0.89 -1.54 -1.83
N ILE A 43 0.55 -1.83 -0.56
CA ILE A 43 -0.69 -1.33 0.04
C ILE A 43 -0.78 0.20 0.01
N GLY A 44 0.34 0.92 0.00
CA GLY A 44 0.37 2.37 -0.16
C GLY A 44 -0.19 2.81 -1.52
N SER A 45 0.09 2.07 -2.59
CA SER A 45 -0.50 2.28 -3.92
C SER A 45 -2.01 2.08 -3.89
N TYR A 46 -2.47 1.02 -3.22
CA TYR A 46 -3.89 0.73 -3.06
C TYR A 46 -4.62 1.84 -2.29
N VAL A 47 -4.06 2.29 -1.15
CA VAL A 47 -4.61 3.42 -0.38
C VAL A 47 -4.60 4.70 -1.22
N GLY A 48 -3.56 4.93 -2.03
CA GLY A 48 -3.49 6.04 -2.96
C GLY A 48 -4.66 6.06 -3.95
N VAL A 49 -5.05 4.91 -4.50
CA VAL A 49 -6.26 4.81 -5.34
C VAL A 49 -7.50 5.17 -4.55
N LEU A 50 -7.66 4.68 -3.31
CA LEU A 50 -8.83 5.02 -2.48
C LEU A 50 -8.93 6.53 -2.22
N LEU A 51 -7.80 7.20 -1.99
CA LEU A 51 -7.75 8.66 -1.84
C LEU A 51 -8.17 9.38 -3.12
N CYS A 52 -7.72 8.91 -4.28
CA CYS A 52 -8.12 9.47 -5.57
C CYS A 52 -9.63 9.36 -5.84
N LEU A 53 -10.34 8.39 -5.23
CA LEU A 53 -11.79 8.27 -5.35
C LEU A 53 -12.55 9.38 -4.58
N LYS A 54 -11.90 10.11 -3.67
CA LYS A 54 -12.47 11.22 -2.88
C LYS A 54 -13.81 10.87 -2.21
N MET A 55 -13.95 9.61 -1.78
CA MET A 55 -15.17 9.13 -1.11
C MET A 55 -15.30 9.69 0.31
N LYS A 56 -16.52 9.72 0.82
CA LYS A 56 -16.76 10.04 2.24
C LYS A 56 -16.10 8.96 3.11
N TRP A 57 -15.40 9.39 4.16
CA TRP A 57 -14.66 8.50 5.05
C TRP A 57 -15.56 7.48 5.73
N ASP A 58 -16.76 7.89 6.19
CA ASP A 58 -17.68 6.98 6.85
C ASP A 58 -18.10 5.83 5.93
N ASP A 59 -18.43 6.11 4.65
CA ASP A 59 -18.82 5.10 3.66
C ASP A 59 -17.64 4.15 3.35
N LEU A 60 -16.43 4.71 3.21
CA LEU A 60 -15.22 3.95 2.91
C LEU A 60 -14.84 3.01 4.07
N LEU A 61 -14.84 3.52 5.30
CA LEU A 61 -14.51 2.71 6.49
C LEU A 61 -15.57 1.64 6.74
N GLU A 62 -16.86 1.97 6.62
CA GLU A 62 -17.95 1.00 6.71
C GLU A 62 -17.78 -0.13 5.72
N TYR A 63 -17.44 0.19 4.47
CA TYR A 63 -17.18 -0.78 3.43
C TYR A 63 -16.07 -1.76 3.83
N PHE A 64 -14.92 -1.28 4.32
CA PHE A 64 -13.81 -2.14 4.72
C PHE A 64 -14.09 -2.94 5.99
N ILE A 65 -14.83 -2.38 6.95
CA ILE A 65 -15.17 -3.06 8.20
C ILE A 65 -16.21 -4.15 7.98
N ASN A 66 -17.33 -3.82 7.33
CA ASN A 66 -18.54 -4.63 7.38
C ASN A 66 -18.69 -5.63 6.22
N ARG A 67 -17.95 -5.46 5.13
CA ARG A 67 -18.04 -6.39 4.00
C ARG A 67 -17.59 -7.80 4.41
N PRO A 68 -18.34 -8.85 4.04
CA PRO A 68 -17.98 -10.24 4.34
C PRO A 68 -16.89 -10.76 3.38
N TRP A 69 -15.65 -10.32 3.59
CA TRP A 69 -14.49 -10.59 2.71
C TRP A 69 -14.23 -12.08 2.52
N HIS A 70 -14.46 -12.93 3.54
CA HIS A 70 -14.33 -14.38 3.47
C HIS A 70 -15.26 -15.05 2.44
N LYS A 71 -16.39 -14.40 2.09
CA LYS A 71 -17.28 -14.88 1.03
C LYS A 71 -16.84 -14.43 -0.36
N ALA A 72 -16.11 -13.33 -0.43
CA ALA A 72 -15.62 -12.73 -1.67
C ALA A 72 -14.28 -13.35 -2.12
N GLN A 73 -13.44 -13.78 -1.19
CA GLN A 73 -12.10 -14.30 -1.45
C GLN A 73 -12.02 -15.79 -1.11
N LYS A 74 -11.64 -16.60 -2.10
CA LYS A 74 -11.28 -18.01 -1.87
C LYS A 74 -9.76 -18.12 -1.77
N PHE A 75 -9.29 -18.78 -0.70
CA PHE A 75 -7.88 -19.11 -0.60
C PHE A 75 -7.54 -20.26 -1.53
N PRO A 76 -6.53 -20.10 -2.41
CA PRO A 76 -6.11 -21.18 -3.29
C PRO A 76 -5.41 -22.31 -2.50
N SER A 77 -5.35 -23.48 -3.13
CA SER A 77 -4.61 -24.62 -2.58
C SER A 77 -3.10 -24.32 -2.56
N ILE A 78 -2.45 -24.65 -1.46
CA ILE A 78 -0.98 -24.56 -1.30
C ILE A 78 -0.22 -25.36 -2.39
N THR A 79 -0.85 -26.41 -2.94
CA THR A 79 -0.24 -27.24 -3.98
C THR A 79 0.09 -26.48 -5.26
N ASN A 80 -0.66 -25.42 -5.59
CA ASN A 80 -0.44 -24.64 -6.81
C ASN A 80 0.70 -23.60 -6.64
N MET A 81 1.18 -23.36 -5.43
CA MET A 81 2.21 -22.36 -5.15
C MET A 81 3.51 -22.59 -5.93
N PHE A 82 3.89 -23.87 -6.12
CA PHE A 82 5.13 -24.19 -6.82
C PHE A 82 5.06 -23.91 -8.34
N THR A 83 3.91 -24.17 -8.95
CA THR A 83 3.71 -23.89 -10.38
C THR A 83 3.42 -22.43 -10.64
N ASP A 84 2.63 -21.80 -9.78
CA ASP A 84 2.11 -20.44 -9.95
C ASP A 84 3.02 -19.38 -9.31
N LYS A 85 4.07 -19.79 -8.59
CA LYS A 85 5.05 -18.93 -7.91
C LYS A 85 4.45 -18.06 -6.80
N GLY A 86 3.22 -18.32 -6.39
CA GLY A 86 2.52 -17.59 -5.33
C GLY A 86 1.14 -18.17 -5.05
N LEU A 87 0.54 -17.75 -3.93
CA LEU A 87 -0.77 -18.27 -3.47
C LEU A 87 -1.95 -17.49 -4.07
N MET A 88 -1.86 -16.18 -4.17
CA MET A 88 -2.98 -15.31 -4.56
C MET A 88 -2.73 -14.65 -5.92
N ASP A 89 -3.79 -14.24 -6.58
CA ASP A 89 -3.73 -13.49 -7.83
C ASP A 89 -4.39 -12.10 -7.68
N SER A 90 -4.53 -11.37 -8.78
CA SER A 90 -5.09 -10.02 -8.83
C SER A 90 -6.57 -9.92 -8.43
N SER A 91 -7.29 -11.04 -8.31
CA SER A 91 -8.72 -11.04 -8.06
C SER A 91 -9.14 -10.35 -6.77
N ILE A 92 -8.28 -10.40 -5.73
CA ILE A 92 -8.54 -9.71 -4.45
C ILE A 92 -8.69 -8.20 -4.65
N PHE A 93 -7.85 -7.59 -5.49
CA PHE A 93 -7.90 -6.16 -5.78
C PHE A 93 -9.15 -5.81 -6.60
N SER A 94 -9.45 -6.62 -7.62
CA SER A 94 -10.66 -6.45 -8.42
C SER A 94 -11.93 -6.58 -7.58
N ILE A 95 -12.00 -7.59 -6.71
CA ILE A 95 -13.14 -7.80 -5.82
C ILE A 95 -13.28 -6.63 -4.85
N SER A 96 -12.18 -6.12 -4.31
CA SER A 96 -12.22 -5.04 -3.31
C SER A 96 -12.56 -3.67 -3.91
N LEU A 97 -12.15 -3.38 -5.14
CA LEU A 97 -12.36 -2.07 -5.76
C LEU A 97 -13.62 -1.97 -6.62
N LYS A 98 -14.14 -3.09 -7.13
CA LYS A 98 -15.26 -3.08 -8.07
C LYS A 98 -16.44 -2.23 -7.61
N ASN A 99 -16.92 -2.43 -6.39
CA ASN A 99 -18.09 -1.70 -5.90
C ASN A 99 -17.77 -0.22 -5.60
N LEU A 100 -16.52 0.07 -5.18
CA LEU A 100 -16.08 1.43 -4.94
C LEU A 100 -16.00 2.19 -6.27
N PHE A 101 -15.44 1.62 -7.31
CA PHE A 101 -15.41 2.24 -8.64
C PHE A 101 -16.82 2.47 -9.18
N LEU A 102 -17.68 1.45 -9.11
CA LEU A 102 -19.06 1.57 -9.57
C LEU A 102 -19.85 2.65 -8.82
N SER A 103 -19.60 2.85 -7.52
CA SER A 103 -20.25 3.92 -6.74
C SER A 103 -19.82 5.33 -7.13
N GLN A 104 -18.72 5.45 -7.88
CA GLN A 104 -18.18 6.70 -8.42
C GLN A 104 -18.36 6.77 -9.96
N ASP A 105 -19.25 5.97 -10.54
CA ASP A 105 -19.47 5.87 -11.98
C ASP A 105 -18.21 5.52 -12.80
N LEU A 106 -17.24 4.85 -12.16
CA LEU A 106 -15.99 4.41 -12.77
C LEU A 106 -16.06 2.91 -13.12
N THR A 107 -15.27 2.49 -14.10
CA THR A 107 -15.20 1.10 -14.56
C THR A 107 -13.94 0.38 -14.05
N MET A 108 -13.92 -0.95 -14.14
CA MET A 108 -12.73 -1.73 -13.80
C MET A 108 -11.60 -1.62 -14.84
N ASP A 109 -11.89 -0.99 -15.99
CA ASP A 109 -10.92 -0.70 -17.04
C ASP A 109 -10.25 0.67 -16.87
N LEU A 110 -10.57 1.39 -15.77
CA LEU A 110 -10.02 2.70 -15.44
C LEU A 110 -8.49 2.72 -15.58
N THR A 111 -7.98 3.63 -16.40
CA THR A 111 -6.55 3.83 -16.65
C THR A 111 -5.93 4.86 -15.70
N PHE A 112 -4.59 4.94 -15.64
CA PHE A 112 -3.91 5.99 -14.89
C PHE A 112 -4.27 7.40 -15.38
N GLN A 113 -4.41 7.58 -16.70
CA GLN A 113 -4.81 8.87 -17.25
C GLN A 113 -6.24 9.24 -16.81
N GLU A 114 -7.18 8.32 -16.92
CA GLU A 114 -8.56 8.57 -16.53
C GLU A 114 -8.70 8.80 -15.02
N LEU A 115 -7.93 8.10 -14.17
CA LEU A 115 -7.91 8.36 -12.73
C LEU A 115 -7.35 9.76 -12.43
N TYR A 116 -6.30 10.20 -13.14
CA TYR A 116 -5.77 11.55 -13.02
C TYR A 116 -6.81 12.59 -13.47
N ASP A 117 -7.48 12.34 -14.60
CA ASP A 117 -8.51 13.26 -15.11
C ASP A 117 -9.69 13.38 -14.17
N TYR A 118 -10.04 12.30 -13.46
CA TYR A 118 -11.08 12.27 -12.45
C TYR A 118 -10.66 13.00 -11.16
N SER A 119 -9.53 12.64 -10.59
CA SER A 119 -9.11 13.09 -9.25
C SER A 119 -8.30 14.39 -9.24
N LYS A 120 -7.58 14.68 -10.33
CA LYS A 120 -6.52 15.69 -10.45
C LYS A 120 -5.32 15.44 -9.52
N ILE A 121 -5.18 14.21 -9.00
CA ILE A 121 -4.07 13.79 -8.16
C ILE A 121 -3.15 12.89 -9.00
N GLU A 122 -1.87 13.22 -9.07
CA GLU A 122 -0.86 12.38 -9.69
C GLU A 122 -0.49 11.24 -8.74
N LEU A 123 -0.88 10.01 -9.10
CA LEU A 123 -0.60 8.83 -8.32
C LEU A 123 0.61 8.10 -8.90
N HIS A 124 1.62 7.88 -8.06
CA HIS A 124 2.81 7.10 -8.32
C HIS A 124 2.73 5.75 -7.59
N MET A 125 2.86 4.65 -8.33
CA MET A 125 2.92 3.30 -7.79
C MET A 125 4.25 2.65 -8.18
N PHE A 126 4.91 2.00 -7.23
CA PHE A 126 6.22 1.40 -7.47
C PHE A 126 6.12 -0.12 -7.61
N THR A 127 6.83 -0.68 -8.59
CA THR A 127 6.97 -2.12 -8.83
C THR A 127 8.41 -2.44 -9.24
N VAL A 128 8.82 -3.69 -9.09
CA VAL A 128 10.13 -4.17 -9.55
C VAL A 128 9.95 -5.09 -10.75
N GLU A 129 10.58 -4.74 -11.87
CA GLU A 129 10.76 -5.62 -13.01
C GLU A 129 11.89 -6.60 -12.68
N VAL A 130 11.62 -7.91 -12.82
CA VAL A 130 12.47 -8.96 -12.24
C VAL A 130 13.71 -9.28 -13.08
N GLN A 131 13.63 -9.24 -14.42
CA GLN A 131 14.72 -9.67 -15.29
C GLN A 131 15.94 -8.72 -15.20
N GLU A 132 15.69 -7.42 -15.26
CA GLU A 132 16.72 -6.38 -15.10
C GLU A 132 16.88 -5.95 -13.63
N PHE A 133 16.00 -6.45 -12.75
CA PHE A 133 15.87 -6.06 -11.35
C PHE A 133 15.80 -4.54 -11.16
N LYS A 134 14.86 -3.94 -11.88
CA LYS A 134 14.72 -2.49 -11.99
C LYS A 134 13.45 -1.99 -11.34
N LEU A 135 13.58 -0.93 -10.54
CA LEU A 135 12.43 -0.21 -9.99
C LEU A 135 11.72 0.57 -11.11
N ILE A 136 10.40 0.42 -11.19
CA ILE A 136 9.55 1.13 -12.15
C ILE A 136 8.55 1.98 -11.39
N ASP A 137 8.46 3.25 -11.75
CA ASP A 137 7.44 4.19 -11.31
C ASP A 137 6.29 4.21 -12.33
N LEU A 138 5.12 3.78 -11.89
CA LEU A 138 3.89 3.75 -12.66
C LEU A 138 3.04 4.97 -12.30
N SER A 139 2.82 5.84 -13.27
CA SER A 139 1.96 7.02 -13.13
C SER A 139 1.28 7.35 -14.45
N TYR A 140 0.36 8.31 -14.47
CA TYR A 140 -0.25 8.75 -15.73
C TYR A 140 0.77 9.35 -16.71
N LYS A 141 1.91 9.86 -16.24
CA LYS A 141 2.98 10.40 -17.07
C LYS A 141 3.80 9.31 -17.74
N THR A 142 4.00 8.20 -17.07
CA THR A 142 4.85 7.10 -17.55
C THR A 142 4.05 5.99 -18.22
N HIS A 143 2.85 5.70 -17.71
CA HIS A 143 1.99 4.59 -18.14
C HIS A 143 0.51 5.02 -18.25
N PRO A 144 0.17 6.05 -19.07
CA PRO A 144 -1.17 6.63 -19.12
C PRO A 144 -2.28 5.62 -19.42
N ASN A 145 -2.03 4.66 -20.28
CA ASN A 145 -3.00 3.67 -20.76
C ASN A 145 -3.05 2.39 -19.93
N MET A 146 -2.18 2.22 -18.92
CA MET A 146 -2.21 1.06 -18.05
C MET A 146 -3.44 1.13 -17.12
N LYS A 147 -4.11 -0.01 -16.92
CA LYS A 147 -5.25 -0.09 -16.01
C LYS A 147 -4.77 0.04 -14.56
N ILE A 148 -5.53 0.76 -13.74
CA ILE A 148 -5.24 0.94 -12.32
C ILE A 148 -5.12 -0.41 -11.59
N ILE A 149 -6.00 -1.36 -11.88
CA ILE A 149 -5.97 -2.71 -11.29
C ILE A 149 -4.65 -3.44 -11.63
N GLU A 150 -4.15 -3.27 -12.84
CA GLU A 150 -2.86 -3.84 -13.24
C GLU A 150 -1.70 -3.17 -12.49
N GLY A 151 -1.71 -1.84 -12.38
CA GLY A 151 -0.70 -1.09 -11.61
C GLY A 151 -0.68 -1.50 -10.13
N ILE A 152 -1.85 -1.60 -9.49
CA ILE A 152 -1.97 -2.10 -8.12
C ILE A 152 -1.39 -3.51 -8.01
N TYR A 153 -1.76 -4.41 -8.94
CA TYR A 153 -1.27 -5.79 -8.89
C TYR A 153 0.25 -5.87 -9.02
N LYS A 154 0.83 -5.15 -9.99
CA LYS A 154 2.29 -5.06 -10.14
C LYS A 154 2.96 -4.56 -8.86
N SER A 155 2.39 -3.51 -8.24
CA SER A 155 2.93 -2.90 -7.02
C SER A 155 2.77 -3.76 -5.76
N CYS A 156 1.74 -4.62 -5.69
CA CYS A 156 1.40 -5.44 -4.52
C CYS A 156 1.77 -6.92 -4.66
N ALA A 157 2.43 -7.33 -5.74
CA ALA A 157 2.77 -8.73 -6.00
C ALA A 157 3.94 -9.22 -5.10
N ILE A 158 3.69 -9.31 -3.79
CA ILE A 158 4.66 -9.78 -2.79
C ILE A 158 5.11 -11.20 -3.17
N PRO A 159 6.42 -11.45 -3.34
CA PRO A 159 6.94 -12.77 -3.69
C PRO A 159 6.44 -13.86 -2.76
N TYR A 160 6.06 -15.00 -3.33
CA TYR A 160 5.48 -16.20 -2.68
C TYR A 160 4.05 -16.02 -2.14
N VAL A 161 3.62 -14.80 -1.80
CA VAL A 161 2.24 -14.51 -1.37
C VAL A 161 1.35 -14.33 -2.60
N PHE A 162 1.77 -13.50 -3.53
CA PHE A 162 1.09 -13.32 -4.80
C PHE A 162 1.85 -13.97 -5.94
N LYS A 163 1.12 -14.45 -6.96
CA LYS A 163 1.72 -14.82 -8.24
C LYS A 163 2.38 -13.57 -8.82
N PRO A 164 3.64 -13.63 -9.27
CA PRO A 164 4.25 -12.46 -9.91
C PRO A 164 3.44 -12.07 -11.15
N CYS A 165 3.25 -10.79 -11.37
CA CYS A 165 2.51 -10.29 -12.53
C CYS A 165 3.34 -10.51 -13.79
N TRP A 166 2.80 -11.26 -14.76
CA TRP A 166 3.41 -11.44 -16.07
C TRP A 166 2.75 -10.51 -17.08
N ALA A 167 3.49 -9.56 -17.61
CA ALA A 167 3.05 -8.61 -18.62
C ALA A 167 4.23 -8.22 -19.52
N ASP A 168 3.99 -7.99 -20.81
CA ASP A 168 4.97 -7.53 -21.78
C ASP A 168 6.28 -8.36 -21.82
N ASN A 169 6.17 -9.69 -21.63
CA ASN A 169 7.28 -10.64 -21.52
C ASN A 169 8.20 -10.44 -20.30
N HIS A 170 7.75 -9.75 -19.27
CA HIS A 170 8.48 -9.52 -18.03
C HIS A 170 7.65 -9.96 -16.80
N TYR A 171 8.36 -10.36 -15.74
CA TYR A 171 7.77 -10.54 -14.41
C TYR A 171 7.91 -9.26 -13.61
N TYR A 172 6.81 -8.91 -12.91
CA TYR A 172 6.76 -7.80 -11.97
C TYR A 172 6.41 -8.31 -10.57
N ILE A 173 7.08 -7.77 -9.57
CA ILE A 173 6.86 -8.05 -8.15
C ILE A 173 6.68 -6.77 -7.36
N ASP A 174 6.29 -6.91 -6.10
CA ASP A 174 6.07 -5.79 -5.17
C ASP A 174 7.25 -4.82 -5.14
N GLY A 175 6.94 -3.54 -5.30
CA GLY A 175 7.94 -2.46 -5.28
C GLY A 175 8.69 -2.34 -3.96
N GLY A 176 8.08 -2.81 -2.87
CA GLY A 176 8.69 -2.79 -1.53
C GLY A 176 9.97 -3.60 -1.41
N VAL A 177 10.30 -4.45 -2.38
CA VAL A 177 11.62 -5.11 -2.46
C VAL A 177 12.74 -4.09 -2.58
N MET A 178 12.54 -3.02 -3.37
CA MET A 178 13.57 -2.01 -3.65
C MET A 178 13.25 -0.64 -3.05
N ASN A 179 11.96 -0.29 -2.94
CA ASN A 179 11.50 1.03 -2.50
C ASN A 179 10.17 0.90 -1.75
N ASP A 180 10.25 0.62 -0.47
CA ASP A 180 9.05 0.41 0.33
C ASP A 180 8.45 1.72 0.88
N TYR A 181 9.22 2.82 0.92
CA TYR A 181 8.78 4.15 1.32
C TYR A 181 9.30 5.21 0.35
N PRO A 182 8.55 5.58 -0.71
CA PRO A 182 9.04 6.37 -1.83
C PRO A 182 9.15 7.88 -1.54
N VAL A 183 9.67 8.25 -0.36
CA VAL A 183 9.85 9.65 0.06
C VAL A 183 10.94 10.36 -0.74
N GLU A 184 12.04 9.65 -1.05
CA GLU A 184 13.12 10.20 -1.87
C GLU A 184 12.62 10.56 -3.29
N ASP A 185 11.76 9.72 -3.87
CA ASP A 185 11.17 9.98 -5.17
C ASP A 185 10.25 11.21 -5.14
N CYS A 186 9.43 11.34 -4.10
CA CYS A 186 8.58 12.50 -3.90
C CYS A 186 9.40 13.80 -3.83
N ILE A 187 10.47 13.83 -3.03
CA ILE A 187 11.35 15.00 -2.89
C ILE A 187 12.13 15.26 -4.19
N SER A 188 12.65 14.23 -4.84
CA SER A 188 13.40 14.36 -6.10
C SER A 188 12.53 14.89 -7.23
N ASN A 189 11.21 14.67 -7.18
CA ASN A 189 10.24 15.24 -8.11
C ASN A 189 9.79 16.67 -7.72
N GLY A 190 10.44 17.29 -6.72
CA GLY A 190 10.29 18.71 -6.39
C GLY A 190 9.40 19.00 -5.18
N ALA A 191 8.89 17.99 -4.47
CA ALA A 191 8.13 18.21 -3.26
C ALA A 191 9.00 18.76 -2.13
N LEU A 192 8.49 19.75 -1.39
CA LEU A 192 9.13 20.24 -0.17
C LEU A 192 8.77 19.32 1.00
N ALA A 193 9.76 18.96 1.82
CA ALA A 193 9.56 18.06 2.96
C ALA A 193 8.45 18.53 3.93
N ASP A 194 8.27 19.84 4.10
CA ASP A 194 7.23 20.42 4.95
C ASP A 194 5.80 20.29 4.37
N ASP A 195 5.67 20.07 3.05
CA ASP A 195 4.38 19.90 2.37
C ASP A 195 4.02 18.41 2.20
N ILE A 196 4.87 17.49 2.67
CA ILE A 196 4.64 16.04 2.60
C ILE A 196 4.01 15.53 3.89
N LEU A 197 2.94 14.74 3.77
CA LEU A 197 2.36 13.92 4.83
C LEU A 197 2.79 12.46 4.61
N GLY A 198 3.61 11.94 5.52
CA GLY A 198 4.17 10.59 5.45
C GLY A 198 3.47 9.59 6.38
N PHE A 199 3.30 8.34 5.90
CA PHE A 199 2.82 7.22 6.70
C PHE A 199 3.84 6.10 6.66
N ARG A 200 4.47 5.81 7.81
CA ARG A 200 5.45 4.74 7.98
C ARG A 200 5.03 3.77 9.07
N PHE A 201 5.58 2.57 8.99
CA PHE A 201 5.36 1.56 10.01
C PHE A 201 6.63 1.36 10.85
N LYS A 202 6.46 1.38 12.18
CA LYS A 202 7.54 0.98 13.07
C LYS A 202 7.90 -0.48 12.76
N ARG A 203 9.16 -0.72 12.49
CA ARG A 203 9.64 -2.07 12.20
C ARG A 203 9.87 -2.81 13.49
N PRO A 204 9.34 -4.03 13.60
CA PRO A 204 9.79 -4.91 14.65
C PRO A 204 11.25 -5.27 14.42
N GLU A 205 11.97 -5.51 15.48
CA GLU A 205 13.28 -6.15 15.38
C GLU A 205 13.15 -7.43 14.56
N CYS A 206 14.09 -7.64 13.65
CA CYS A 206 14.06 -8.79 12.74
C CYS A 206 14.04 -10.06 13.59
N SER A 207 12.97 -10.85 13.48
CA SER A 207 12.88 -12.13 14.17
C SER A 207 14.08 -13.00 13.79
N ILE A 208 14.76 -13.53 14.78
CA ILE A 208 15.88 -14.47 14.56
C ILE A 208 15.27 -15.73 13.94
N ILE A 209 15.67 -16.04 12.71
CA ILE A 209 15.33 -17.32 12.10
C ILE A 209 16.25 -18.42 12.67
N ASN A 210 15.72 -19.61 12.79
CA ASN A 210 16.44 -20.79 13.24
C ASN A 210 16.20 -21.97 12.28
N GLU A 211 16.86 -23.08 12.52
CA GLU A 211 16.78 -24.29 11.67
C GLU A 211 15.35 -24.86 11.48
N LYS A 212 14.41 -24.50 12.36
CA LYS A 212 13.01 -24.97 12.33
C LYS A 212 12.06 -24.03 11.59
N CYS A 213 12.56 -22.88 11.08
CA CYS A 213 11.71 -21.95 10.35
C CYS A 213 11.20 -22.57 9.05
N ASN A 214 9.93 -22.30 8.71
CA ASN A 214 9.34 -22.74 7.45
C ASN A 214 9.77 -21.84 6.27
N ILE A 215 9.42 -22.23 5.06
CA ILE A 215 9.79 -21.51 3.83
C ILE A 215 9.26 -20.06 3.82
N PHE A 216 8.11 -19.81 4.39
CA PHE A 216 7.53 -18.46 4.44
C PHE A 216 8.29 -17.56 5.41
N ASP A 217 8.65 -18.07 6.58
CA ASP A 217 9.45 -17.33 7.57
C ASP A 217 10.84 -17.02 7.01
N PHE A 218 11.46 -17.99 6.35
CA PHE A 218 12.75 -17.80 5.69
C PHE A 218 12.66 -16.74 4.59
N SER A 219 11.67 -16.84 3.69
CA SER A 219 11.46 -15.91 2.58
C SER A 219 11.16 -14.49 3.08
N ARG A 220 10.33 -14.37 4.12
CA ARG A 220 10.03 -13.08 4.76
C ARG A 220 11.28 -12.44 5.38
N HIS A 221 12.11 -13.24 6.05
CA HIS A 221 13.37 -12.76 6.61
C HIS A 221 14.33 -12.26 5.51
N LEU A 222 14.49 -13.06 4.45
CA LEU A 222 15.31 -12.69 3.30
C LEU A 222 14.79 -11.38 2.65
N HIS A 223 13.49 -11.29 2.42
CA HIS A 223 12.84 -10.09 1.90
C HIS A 223 13.11 -8.86 2.78
N SER A 224 12.94 -9.01 4.11
CA SER A 224 13.22 -7.90 5.05
C SER A 224 14.68 -7.45 5.00
N LYS A 225 15.63 -8.39 4.81
CA LYS A 225 17.06 -8.06 4.67
C LYS A 225 17.36 -7.36 3.34
N LEU A 226 16.72 -7.76 2.25
CA LEU A 226 16.84 -7.08 0.96
C LEU A 226 16.34 -5.63 1.06
N ILE A 227 15.17 -5.41 1.66
CA ILE A 227 14.64 -4.07 1.91
C ILE A 227 15.63 -3.24 2.76
N GLU A 228 16.16 -3.81 3.84
CA GLU A 228 17.14 -3.12 4.70
C GLU A 228 18.39 -2.68 3.91
N ILE A 229 18.88 -3.53 3.02
CA ILE A 229 20.02 -3.21 2.15
C ILE A 229 19.66 -2.12 1.15
N CYS A 230 18.53 -2.24 0.44
CA CYS A 230 18.08 -1.26 -0.53
C CYS A 230 17.91 0.13 0.10
N ARG A 231 17.32 0.22 1.29
CA ARG A 231 17.17 1.49 2.02
C ARG A 231 18.49 2.16 2.34
N LYS A 232 19.52 1.39 2.75
CA LYS A 232 20.86 1.94 2.99
C LYS A 232 21.46 2.55 1.73
N TYR A 233 21.24 1.92 0.58
CA TYR A 233 21.71 2.46 -0.70
C TYR A 233 20.93 3.70 -1.15
N ARG A 234 19.64 3.78 -0.86
CA ARG A 234 18.78 4.93 -1.22
C ARG A 234 18.87 6.10 -0.23
N LYS A 235 19.60 5.96 0.87
CA LYS A 235 19.72 6.98 1.94
C LYS A 235 18.38 7.44 2.53
N GLU A 236 17.35 6.64 2.43
CA GLU A 236 16.01 6.95 2.97
C GLU A 236 16.03 7.19 4.49
N ALA A 237 17.01 6.62 5.19
CA ALA A 237 17.18 6.81 6.63
C ALA A 237 17.54 8.25 7.03
N ASP A 238 18.04 9.05 6.09
CA ASP A 238 18.50 10.42 6.33
C ASP A 238 17.37 11.46 6.12
N ILE A 239 16.22 11.04 5.58
CA ILE A 239 15.08 11.91 5.33
C ILE A 239 14.16 11.91 6.54
N SER A 240 14.01 13.07 7.16
CA SER A 240 13.08 13.33 8.25
C SER A 240 11.97 14.25 7.75
N LEU A 241 10.72 13.81 7.85
CA LEU A 241 9.56 14.64 7.55
C LEU A 241 8.98 15.20 8.85
N LYS A 242 8.61 16.48 8.83
CA LYS A 242 7.89 17.10 9.94
C LYS A 242 6.50 16.49 10.14
N ASN A 243 5.83 16.15 9.06
CA ASN A 243 4.47 15.62 9.06
C ASN A 243 4.53 14.11 8.74
N GLU A 244 5.15 13.32 9.63
CA GLU A 244 5.26 11.87 9.47
C GLU A 244 4.57 11.13 10.62
N ILE A 245 3.65 10.24 10.28
CA ILE A 245 3.00 9.36 11.25
C ILE A 245 3.68 8.01 11.22
N ILE A 246 4.32 7.63 12.33
CA ILE A 246 4.92 6.32 12.52
C ILE A 246 3.93 5.43 13.28
N ILE A 247 3.37 4.44 12.59
CA ILE A 247 2.36 3.55 13.14
C ILE A 247 3.04 2.28 13.66
N GLU A 248 2.85 1.98 14.95
CA GLU A 248 3.24 0.68 15.50
C GLU A 248 2.20 -0.35 15.09
N GLY A 249 2.60 -1.37 14.33
CA GLY A 249 1.70 -2.41 13.86
C GLY A 249 2.20 -3.81 14.23
N LYS A 250 1.28 -4.78 14.22
CA LYS A 250 1.63 -6.19 14.39
C LYS A 250 2.49 -6.67 13.19
N ASN A 251 3.25 -7.73 13.41
CA ASN A 251 3.99 -8.38 12.33
C ASN A 251 3.05 -8.96 11.29
N SER A 252 3.46 -8.86 10.01
CA SER A 252 2.69 -9.41 8.89
C SER A 252 2.84 -10.93 8.86
N GLU A 253 1.88 -11.64 9.44
CA GLU A 253 1.76 -13.09 9.39
C GLU A 253 0.56 -13.47 8.50
N ILE A 254 0.67 -14.59 7.78
CA ILE A 254 -0.41 -15.07 6.91
C ILE A 254 -1.70 -15.31 7.71
N ASP A 255 -1.56 -15.84 8.94
CA ASP A 255 -2.67 -16.07 9.84
C ASP A 255 -3.42 -14.77 10.19
N GLU A 256 -2.71 -13.66 10.33
CA GLU A 256 -3.35 -12.36 10.59
C GLU A 256 -4.12 -11.85 9.37
N CYS A 257 -3.63 -12.11 8.15
CA CYS A 257 -4.39 -11.82 6.93
C CYS A 257 -5.72 -12.61 6.89
N ILE A 258 -5.69 -13.90 7.24
CA ILE A 258 -6.89 -14.74 7.30
C ILE A 258 -7.87 -14.20 8.33
N ARG A 259 -7.40 -13.91 9.54
CA ARG A 259 -8.21 -13.34 10.63
C ARG A 259 -8.88 -12.02 10.23
N LEU A 260 -8.17 -11.14 9.53
CA LEU A 260 -8.72 -9.87 9.04
C LEU A 260 -9.81 -10.08 8.00
N ILE A 261 -9.66 -11.06 7.10
CA ILE A 261 -10.67 -11.38 6.09
C ILE A 261 -11.94 -11.95 6.76
N GLU A 262 -11.79 -12.76 7.80
CA GLU A 262 -12.90 -13.42 8.48
C GLU A 262 -13.64 -12.55 9.49
N ASN A 263 -12.95 -11.59 10.14
CA ASN A 263 -13.46 -10.92 11.33
C ASN A 263 -13.50 -9.39 11.19
N SER A 264 -14.72 -8.84 11.19
CA SER A 264 -14.96 -7.39 11.11
C SER A 264 -14.45 -6.62 12.35
N GLU A 265 -14.52 -7.22 13.55
CA GLU A 265 -14.05 -6.56 14.77
C GLU A 265 -12.53 -6.36 14.74
N ILE A 266 -11.78 -7.33 14.20
CA ILE A 266 -10.33 -7.18 14.02
C ILE A 266 -10.04 -6.05 13.03
N ARG A 267 -10.77 -5.94 11.92
CA ARG A 267 -10.61 -4.83 10.98
C ARG A 267 -10.87 -3.48 11.63
N LYS A 268 -11.90 -3.40 12.47
CA LYS A 268 -12.23 -2.22 13.26
C LYS A 268 -11.15 -1.88 14.29
N GLU A 269 -10.57 -2.87 14.95
CA GLU A 269 -9.42 -2.67 15.85
C GLU A 269 -8.23 -2.03 15.11
N TYR A 270 -7.94 -2.49 13.88
CA TYR A 270 -6.85 -1.94 13.06
C TYR A 270 -7.12 -0.48 12.70
N ILE A 271 -8.32 -0.16 12.24
CA ILE A 271 -8.71 1.22 11.93
C ILE A 271 -8.60 2.10 13.19
N ASN A 272 -9.12 1.64 14.33
CA ASN A 272 -9.04 2.37 15.60
C ASN A 272 -7.60 2.60 16.07
N HIS A 273 -6.71 1.65 15.80
CA HIS A 273 -5.29 1.81 16.10
C HIS A 273 -4.66 2.93 15.25
N GLY A 274 -5.01 3.01 13.97
CA GLY A 274 -4.60 4.11 13.09
C GLY A 274 -5.12 5.47 13.59
N ILE A 275 -6.40 5.55 13.99
CA ILE A 275 -6.98 6.74 14.60
C ILE A 275 -6.18 7.17 15.84
N LYS A 276 -5.83 6.21 16.70
CA LYS A 276 -5.00 6.50 17.88
C LYS A 276 -3.64 7.05 17.51
N SER A 277 -2.97 6.48 16.51
CA SER A 277 -1.66 6.93 16.06
C SER A 277 -1.71 8.37 15.52
N ALA A 278 -2.76 8.72 14.78
CA ALA A 278 -2.97 10.08 14.30
C ALA A 278 -3.22 11.08 15.44
N LYS A 279 -4.00 10.71 16.46
CA LYS A 279 -4.21 11.56 17.65
C LYS A 279 -2.91 11.83 18.38
N GLN A 280 -2.10 10.80 18.61
CA GLN A 280 -0.78 10.94 19.23
C GLN A 280 0.14 11.87 18.42
N PHE A 281 0.14 11.73 17.10
CA PHE A 281 0.88 12.64 16.22
C PHE A 281 0.42 14.09 16.36
N LEU A 282 -0.89 14.35 16.36
CA LEU A 282 -1.44 15.70 16.51
C LEU A 282 -1.10 16.34 17.89
N GLU A 283 -1.08 15.52 18.95
CA GLU A 283 -0.68 15.96 20.30
C GLU A 283 0.80 16.36 20.36
N LEU A 284 1.67 15.74 19.55
CA LEU A 284 3.08 16.10 19.48
C LEU A 284 3.35 17.40 18.70
N LEU A 285 2.41 17.84 17.86
CA LEU A 285 2.51 19.07 17.09
C LEU A 285 1.93 20.29 17.82
N SER A 286 1.09 20.07 18.83
CA SER A 286 0.44 21.12 19.65
C SER A 286 1.33 21.61 20.77
#